data_81b0b601d7d5cc50d0d86edc672b9578
#
_entry.id   81b0b601d7d5cc50d0d86edc672b9578
#
_cell.length_a   1.000
_cell.length_b   1.000
_cell.length_c   1.000
_cell.angle_alpha   90.00
_cell.angle_beta   90.00
_cell.angle_gamma   90.00
#
_symmetry.space_group_name_H-M   'P 1'
#
loop_
_entity.id
_entity.type
_entity.pdbx_description
1 polymer ?
#
loop_
_entity_poly.entity_id
_entity_poly.type
_entity_poly.pdbx_seq_one_letter_code
_entity_poly.pdbx_strand_id
1 'polypeptide(L)'
;MPKSILHNEPPALPGRGFIRLRMDLSYDGTMFAGWASQPKLRTVQSEVEKALQIAFHLKAPVTTIVGGRTDAGVHARGQVIHADVPESVLNEDFGKIAYSLNGLLDADVRVLDLIQAPYGFDARFAAIARRYSYSFSNGAPDPLYRNFVVPSWRKLDVDAMNSASAQLLGLNDFTAFCKRTQFGTSIRTLNQFDWRVTDFGVMATLEADAFCYSMVRSIVGCLISVGEGKQDTDYPKRVLDTKTRQDEVVTMPAHGLVLEKITYAPEEELMARQEVTRAKRDSAEIDN
;
A
#
# COMPACT_ATOMS: atom_id res chain seq x y z
N MET A 1 20.46 10.57 11.30
CA MET A 1 19.08 10.29 11.71
C MET A 1 18.17 11.21 10.91
N PRO A 2 17.26 10.75 10.04
CA PRO A 2 16.33 11.64 9.38
C PRO A 2 15.34 12.14 10.44
N LYS A 3 15.20 13.45 10.53
CA LYS A 3 14.25 14.11 11.42
C LYS A 3 12.84 13.59 11.14
N SER A 4 12.12 13.20 12.17
CA SER A 4 10.70 12.87 12.11
C SER A 4 9.95 14.05 11.50
N ILE A 5 9.30 13.83 10.36
CA ILE A 5 8.36 14.80 9.77
C ILE A 5 7.23 14.96 10.80
N LEU A 6 7.19 16.13 11.42
CA LEU A 6 6.18 16.48 12.41
C LEU A 6 4.83 16.61 11.70
N HIS A 7 3.78 16.06 12.30
CA HIS A 7 2.42 16.01 11.76
C HIS A 7 1.70 17.37 11.67
N ASN A 8 2.40 18.49 11.88
CA ASN A 8 1.85 19.86 11.85
C ASN A 8 2.45 20.72 10.72
N GLU A 9 3.13 20.14 9.75
CA GLU A 9 3.57 20.90 8.57
C GLU A 9 2.35 21.20 7.67
N PRO A 10 2.23 22.42 7.14
CA PRO A 10 1.16 22.76 6.21
C PRO A 10 1.21 21.87 4.96
N PRO A 11 0.11 21.76 4.20
CA PRO A 11 0.09 21.01 2.96
C PRO A 11 1.26 21.43 2.05
N ALA A 12 2.10 20.45 1.67
CA ALA A 12 3.26 20.73 0.85
C ALA A 12 2.84 20.96 -0.59
N LEU A 13 3.03 22.17 -1.09
CA LEU A 13 2.94 22.53 -2.52
C LEU A 13 4.35 22.53 -3.14
N PRO A 14 4.47 22.36 -4.47
CA PRO A 14 5.76 22.51 -5.15
C PRO A 14 6.32 23.91 -4.90
N GLY A 15 7.65 23.99 -4.74
CA GLY A 15 8.35 25.27 -4.57
C GLY A 15 8.25 26.15 -5.82
N ARG A 16 8.59 27.44 -5.68
CA ARG A 16 8.61 28.38 -6.84
C ARG A 16 9.54 27.85 -7.95
N GLY A 17 9.03 27.80 -9.19
CA GLY A 17 9.75 27.27 -10.37
C GLY A 17 9.72 25.74 -10.46
N PHE A 18 8.87 25.07 -9.67
CA PHE A 18 8.64 23.64 -9.72
C PHE A 18 7.16 23.33 -9.97
N ILE A 19 6.94 22.22 -10.65
CA ILE A 19 5.61 21.61 -10.80
C ILE A 19 5.61 20.24 -10.15
N ARG A 20 4.43 19.78 -9.75
CA ARG A 20 4.23 18.42 -9.26
C ARG A 20 3.78 17.52 -10.39
N LEU A 21 4.49 16.41 -10.54
CA LEU A 21 4.06 15.30 -11.41
C LEU A 21 3.43 14.21 -10.55
N ARG A 22 2.36 13.60 -11.06
CA ARG A 22 1.79 12.35 -10.56
C ARG A 22 2.16 11.23 -11.51
N MET A 23 2.55 10.10 -10.95
CA MET A 23 2.79 8.86 -11.70
C MET A 23 2.04 7.70 -11.06
N ASP A 24 1.39 6.93 -11.90
CA ASP A 24 0.77 5.67 -11.53
C ASP A 24 1.70 4.53 -11.96
N LEU A 25 1.99 3.60 -11.03
CA LEU A 25 3.02 2.58 -11.20
C LEU A 25 2.48 1.18 -10.91
N SER A 26 3.06 0.19 -11.60
CA SER A 26 2.91 -1.23 -11.29
C SER A 26 4.28 -1.88 -11.14
N TYR A 27 4.42 -2.84 -10.20
CA TYR A 27 5.67 -3.59 -10.04
C TYR A 27 5.48 -4.99 -9.45
N ASP A 28 6.32 -5.92 -9.90
CA ASP A 28 6.59 -7.19 -9.24
C ASP A 28 7.62 -6.96 -8.13
N GLY A 29 7.19 -7.05 -6.88
CA GLY A 29 8.01 -6.78 -5.70
C GLY A 29 9.03 -7.86 -5.36
N THR A 30 9.02 -9.00 -6.04
CA THR A 30 9.81 -10.20 -5.69
C THR A 30 11.29 -9.91 -5.46
N MET A 31 11.89 -9.10 -6.33
CA MET A 31 13.33 -8.78 -6.29
C MET A 31 13.64 -7.45 -5.61
N PHE A 32 12.66 -6.81 -4.97
CA PHE A 32 12.84 -5.54 -4.30
C PHE A 32 12.90 -5.68 -2.77
N ALA A 33 13.80 -4.91 -2.15
CA ALA A 33 13.85 -4.72 -0.70
C ALA A 33 12.73 -3.81 -0.16
N GLY A 34 11.62 -3.71 -0.90
CA GLY A 34 10.47 -2.88 -0.66
C GLY A 34 10.49 -1.57 -1.45
N TRP A 35 9.55 -0.69 -1.11
CA TRP A 35 9.44 0.61 -1.77
C TRP A 35 10.59 1.56 -1.42
N ALA A 36 10.78 1.85 -0.12
CA ALA A 36 11.62 2.95 0.34
C ALA A 36 13.10 2.73 0.07
N SER A 37 13.78 3.77 -0.43
CA SER A 37 15.22 3.75 -0.68
C SER A 37 16.02 3.36 0.55
N GLN A 38 16.96 2.42 0.39
CA GLN A 38 17.84 1.88 1.43
C GLN A 38 19.25 1.74 0.86
N PRO A 39 20.29 2.07 1.67
CA PRO A 39 21.67 1.94 1.21
C PRO A 39 21.99 0.52 0.74
N LYS A 40 22.59 0.39 -0.44
CA LYS A 40 23.07 -0.87 -1.05
C LYS A 40 21.96 -1.91 -1.39
N LEU A 41 20.70 -1.55 -1.27
CA LEU A 41 19.59 -2.44 -1.62
C LEU A 41 18.83 -1.91 -2.85
N ARG A 42 18.38 -2.83 -3.70
CA ARG A 42 17.49 -2.50 -4.81
C ARG A 42 16.08 -2.24 -4.28
N THR A 43 15.56 -1.04 -4.47
CA THR A 43 14.24 -0.61 -4.03
C THR A 43 13.49 0.04 -5.19
N VAL A 44 12.15 -0.03 -5.18
CA VAL A 44 11.35 0.57 -6.26
C VAL A 44 11.60 2.08 -6.34
N GLN A 45 11.68 2.76 -5.20
CA GLN A 45 11.93 4.20 -5.13
C GLN A 45 13.25 4.58 -5.79
N SER A 46 14.35 3.87 -5.49
CA SER A 46 15.66 4.19 -6.05
C SER A 46 15.72 4.00 -7.57
N GLU A 47 15.07 2.96 -8.10
CA GLU A 47 15.02 2.72 -9.55
C GLU A 47 14.20 3.80 -10.26
N VAL A 48 13.02 4.15 -9.71
CA VAL A 48 12.16 5.19 -10.29
C VAL A 48 12.81 6.58 -10.23
N GLU A 49 13.41 6.96 -9.10
CA GLU A 49 14.09 8.25 -8.94
C GLU A 49 15.28 8.40 -9.89
N LYS A 50 16.06 7.32 -10.09
CA LYS A 50 17.15 7.28 -11.06
C LYS A 50 16.62 7.41 -12.50
N ALA A 51 15.57 6.68 -12.85
CA ALA A 51 14.96 6.76 -14.18
C ALA A 51 14.41 8.17 -14.47
N LEU A 52 13.74 8.82 -13.51
CA LEU A 52 13.27 10.20 -13.59
C LEU A 52 14.40 11.19 -13.83
N GLN A 53 15.50 11.05 -13.07
CA GLN A 53 16.66 11.94 -13.22
C GLN A 53 17.24 11.87 -14.62
N ILE A 54 17.32 10.67 -15.21
CA ILE A 54 17.82 10.46 -16.57
C ILE A 54 16.81 10.99 -17.60
N ALA A 55 15.54 10.59 -17.51
CA ALA A 55 14.52 10.93 -18.52
C ALA A 55 14.26 12.42 -18.65
N PHE A 56 14.32 13.17 -17.53
CA PHE A 56 14.17 14.64 -17.52
C PHE A 56 15.50 15.39 -17.54
N HIS A 57 16.63 14.71 -17.74
CA HIS A 57 17.98 15.33 -17.75
C HIS A 57 18.26 16.21 -16.53
N LEU A 58 17.78 15.81 -15.36
CA LEU A 58 17.89 16.59 -14.13
C LEU A 58 19.30 16.53 -13.53
N LYS A 59 19.84 17.70 -13.16
CA LYS A 59 21.18 17.79 -12.52
C LYS A 59 21.17 17.39 -11.06
N ALA A 60 20.03 17.57 -10.38
CA ALA A 60 19.85 17.22 -8.97
C ALA A 60 19.03 15.92 -8.83
N PRO A 61 19.23 15.13 -7.77
CA PRO A 61 18.38 14.00 -7.45
C PRO A 61 16.91 14.42 -7.28
N VAL A 62 16.00 13.58 -7.77
CA VAL A 62 14.57 13.73 -7.57
C VAL A 62 14.17 12.89 -6.35
N THR A 63 13.33 13.43 -5.51
CA THR A 63 12.73 12.68 -4.40
C THR A 63 11.26 12.45 -4.68
N THR A 64 10.83 11.21 -4.54
CA THR A 64 9.44 10.81 -4.74
C THR A 64 8.71 10.63 -3.41
N ILE A 65 7.43 11.01 -3.38
CA ILE A 65 6.51 10.74 -2.28
C ILE A 65 5.50 9.70 -2.75
N VAL A 66 5.30 8.65 -1.96
CA VAL A 66 4.49 7.49 -2.31
C VAL A 66 3.16 7.48 -1.54
N GLY A 67 2.10 7.05 -2.20
CA GLY A 67 0.76 6.94 -1.62
C GLY A 67 0.60 5.80 -0.62
N GLY A 68 1.37 4.71 -0.79
CA GLY A 68 1.42 3.59 0.14
C GLY A 68 2.75 2.85 0.08
N ARG A 69 3.56 2.88 1.15
CA ARG A 69 4.79 2.08 1.20
C ARG A 69 4.45 0.60 1.21
N THR A 70 5.20 -0.18 0.43
CA THR A 70 5.13 -1.64 0.41
C THR A 70 6.40 -2.23 1.01
N ASP A 71 6.26 -3.35 1.73
CA ASP A 71 7.38 -4.10 2.30
C ASP A 71 8.17 -4.86 1.22
N ALA A 72 9.33 -5.40 1.57
CA ALA A 72 10.10 -6.28 0.70
C ALA A 72 9.25 -7.47 0.22
N GLY A 73 9.26 -7.73 -1.08
CA GLY A 73 8.50 -8.80 -1.71
C GLY A 73 7.00 -8.52 -1.94
N VAL A 74 6.49 -7.35 -1.57
CA VAL A 74 5.10 -6.95 -1.82
C VAL A 74 4.98 -6.30 -3.19
N HIS A 75 3.96 -6.67 -3.95
CA HIS A 75 3.70 -6.16 -5.30
C HIS A 75 2.75 -4.97 -5.30
N ALA A 76 2.64 -4.30 -6.45
CA ALA A 76 1.61 -3.29 -6.68
C ALA A 76 1.13 -3.32 -8.14
N ARG A 77 -0.17 -3.15 -8.34
CA ARG A 77 -0.81 -2.84 -9.63
C ARG A 77 -1.23 -1.38 -9.74
N GLY A 78 -1.46 -0.72 -8.62
CA GLY A 78 -1.95 0.65 -8.57
C GLY A 78 -1.23 1.49 -7.52
N GLN A 79 0.10 1.49 -7.53
CA GLN A 79 0.89 2.43 -6.74
C GLN A 79 0.82 3.81 -7.36
N VAL A 80 0.75 4.83 -6.54
CA VAL A 80 0.78 6.23 -6.98
C VAL A 80 1.89 6.97 -6.25
N ILE A 81 2.64 7.77 -6.99
CA ILE A 81 3.67 8.65 -6.45
C ILE A 81 3.51 10.08 -6.96
N HIS A 82 4.15 11.02 -6.29
CA HIS A 82 4.42 12.32 -6.88
C HIS A 82 5.89 12.72 -6.72
N ALA A 83 6.33 13.60 -7.61
CA ALA A 83 7.64 14.24 -7.57
C ALA A 83 7.50 15.70 -7.98
N ASP A 84 8.25 16.58 -7.31
CA ASP A 84 8.34 17.98 -7.70
C ASP A 84 9.58 18.14 -8.61
N VAL A 85 9.35 18.66 -9.83
CA VAL A 85 10.35 18.80 -10.88
C VAL A 85 10.35 20.24 -11.41
N PRO A 86 11.46 20.75 -12.02
CA PRO A 86 11.48 22.09 -12.57
C PRO A 86 10.37 22.35 -13.60
N GLU A 87 9.78 23.54 -13.61
CA GLU A 87 8.73 23.92 -14.56
C GLU A 87 9.14 23.79 -16.04
N SER A 88 10.44 23.81 -16.33
CA SER A 88 10.95 23.63 -17.69
C SER A 88 10.51 22.32 -18.34
N VAL A 89 10.15 21.31 -17.55
CA VAL A 89 9.63 20.03 -18.06
C VAL A 89 8.18 20.10 -18.58
N LEU A 90 7.45 21.20 -18.35
CA LEU A 90 6.08 21.38 -18.88
C LEU A 90 6.00 21.34 -20.41
N ASN A 91 7.09 21.63 -21.10
CA ASN A 91 7.15 21.58 -22.57
C ASN A 91 7.39 20.17 -23.12
N GLU A 92 7.59 19.19 -22.22
CA GLU A 92 7.82 17.79 -22.61
C GLU A 92 6.48 17.07 -22.87
N ASP A 93 6.51 16.14 -23.79
CA ASP A 93 5.42 15.19 -24.02
C ASP A 93 5.48 14.07 -22.96
N PHE A 94 4.61 14.13 -21.96
CA PHE A 94 4.60 13.18 -20.85
C PHE A 94 4.38 11.72 -21.30
N GLY A 95 3.69 11.51 -22.43
CA GLY A 95 3.55 10.18 -23.02
C GLY A 95 4.89 9.63 -23.51
N LYS A 96 5.69 10.47 -24.17
CA LYS A 96 7.06 10.10 -24.59
C LYS A 96 7.98 9.90 -23.39
N ILE A 97 7.85 10.72 -22.35
CA ILE A 97 8.63 10.55 -21.13
C ILE A 97 8.25 9.25 -20.42
N ALA A 98 6.96 8.92 -20.30
CA ALA A 98 6.52 7.64 -19.73
C ALA A 98 7.07 6.43 -20.53
N TYR A 99 7.09 6.53 -21.87
CA TYR A 99 7.72 5.52 -22.72
C TYR A 99 9.23 5.40 -22.45
N SER A 100 9.94 6.53 -22.34
CA SER A 100 11.38 6.57 -22.04
C SER A 100 11.68 6.00 -20.65
N LEU A 101 10.86 6.34 -19.63
CA LEU A 101 10.97 5.78 -18.29
C LEU A 101 10.83 4.25 -18.31
N ASN A 102 9.86 3.72 -19.07
CA ASN A 102 9.67 2.29 -19.24
C ASN A 102 10.82 1.59 -20.00
N GLY A 103 11.58 2.33 -20.79
CA GLY A 103 12.81 1.85 -21.42
C GLY A 103 14.03 1.85 -20.50
N LEU A 104 14.04 2.69 -19.47
CA LEU A 104 15.10 2.78 -18.46
C LEU A 104 14.89 1.82 -17.30
N LEU A 105 13.62 1.51 -16.98
CA LEU A 105 13.24 0.62 -15.88
C LEU A 105 13.31 -0.84 -16.31
N ASP A 106 13.77 -1.71 -15.42
CA ASP A 106 13.71 -3.15 -15.60
C ASP A 106 12.27 -3.66 -15.78
N ALA A 107 12.09 -4.87 -16.31
CA ALA A 107 10.80 -5.43 -16.64
C ALA A 107 9.83 -5.57 -15.45
N ASP A 108 10.33 -5.54 -14.23
CA ASP A 108 9.57 -5.68 -13.00
C ASP A 108 9.01 -4.37 -12.43
N VAL A 109 9.23 -3.21 -13.10
CA VAL A 109 8.58 -1.91 -12.79
C VAL A 109 8.05 -1.29 -14.08
N ARG A 110 6.84 -0.73 -14.02
CA ARG A 110 6.22 0.01 -15.14
C ARG A 110 5.56 1.28 -14.66
N VAL A 111 5.79 2.37 -15.39
CA VAL A 111 5.00 3.59 -15.35
C VAL A 111 3.76 3.35 -16.22
N LEU A 112 2.59 3.43 -15.62
CA LEU A 112 1.31 3.23 -16.28
C LEU A 112 0.77 4.55 -16.82
N ASP A 113 0.95 5.63 -16.04
CA ASP A 113 0.53 6.97 -16.39
C ASP A 113 1.48 8.01 -15.78
N LEU A 114 1.63 9.14 -16.45
CA LEU A 114 2.42 10.30 -16.03
C LEU A 114 1.71 11.58 -16.44
N ILE A 115 1.29 12.37 -15.46
CA ILE A 115 0.58 13.63 -15.69
C ILE A 115 1.10 14.73 -14.78
N GLN A 116 0.82 15.99 -15.12
CA GLN A 116 0.90 17.07 -14.15
C GLN A 116 -0.16 16.85 -13.08
N ALA A 117 0.24 16.86 -11.82
CA ALA A 117 -0.67 16.63 -10.72
C ALA A 117 -1.66 17.80 -10.57
N PRO A 118 -2.94 17.54 -10.22
CA PRO A 118 -3.88 18.59 -9.85
C PRO A 118 -3.37 19.42 -8.67
N TYR A 119 -3.83 20.68 -8.58
CA TYR A 119 -3.48 21.53 -7.45
C TYR A 119 -3.85 20.89 -6.11
N GLY A 120 -2.95 20.95 -5.16
CA GLY A 120 -3.15 20.33 -3.85
C GLY A 120 -2.99 18.82 -3.81
N PHE A 121 -2.55 18.16 -4.89
CA PHE A 121 -2.29 16.73 -4.89
C PHE A 121 -1.07 16.38 -4.03
N ASP A 122 -1.25 15.43 -3.12
CA ASP A 122 -0.19 14.76 -2.38
C ASP A 122 -0.47 13.25 -2.40
N ALA A 123 0.45 12.46 -2.95
CA ALA A 123 0.25 11.02 -3.12
C ALA A 123 -0.04 10.31 -1.78
N ARG A 124 0.53 10.79 -0.68
CA ARG A 124 0.37 10.19 0.65
C ARG A 124 -0.84 10.72 1.40
N PHE A 125 -0.97 12.06 1.47
CA PHE A 125 -1.92 12.70 2.38
C PHE A 125 -3.26 13.05 1.73
N ALA A 126 -3.35 13.13 0.40
CA ALA A 126 -4.62 13.31 -0.29
C ALA A 126 -5.40 11.99 -0.51
N ALA A 127 -4.78 10.85 -0.24
CA ALA A 127 -5.43 9.55 -0.40
C ALA A 127 -6.49 9.30 0.67
N ILE A 128 -7.65 8.78 0.23
CA ILE A 128 -8.80 8.45 1.09
C ILE A 128 -8.91 6.96 1.39
N ALA A 129 -8.42 6.10 0.48
CA ALA A 129 -8.41 4.65 0.70
C ALA A 129 -7.24 3.95 -0.01
N ARG A 130 -6.89 2.77 0.47
CA ARG A 130 -5.97 1.81 -0.17
C ARG A 130 -6.66 0.47 -0.22
N ARG A 131 -6.59 -0.17 -1.40
CA ARG A 131 -7.11 -1.53 -1.60
C ARG A 131 -5.96 -2.48 -1.85
N TYR A 132 -5.99 -3.59 -1.13
CA TYR A 132 -5.05 -4.70 -1.30
C TYR A 132 -5.79 -5.98 -1.67
N SER A 133 -5.12 -6.84 -2.41
CA SER A 133 -5.49 -8.26 -2.53
C SER A 133 -4.42 -9.13 -1.87
N TYR A 134 -4.85 -10.31 -1.39
CA TYR A 134 -3.95 -11.35 -0.90
C TYR A 134 -4.40 -12.71 -1.42
N SER A 135 -3.49 -13.45 -2.03
CA SER A 135 -3.84 -14.67 -2.77
C SER A 135 -3.20 -15.93 -2.19
N PHE A 136 -4.00 -17.00 -2.12
CA PHE A 136 -3.59 -18.36 -1.76
C PHE A 136 -3.97 -19.36 -2.84
N SER A 137 -3.16 -20.43 -3.02
CA SER A 137 -3.66 -21.61 -3.71
C SER A 137 -4.75 -22.30 -2.86
N ASN A 138 -5.59 -23.12 -3.49
CA ASN A 138 -6.60 -23.92 -2.81
C ASN A 138 -6.39 -25.40 -3.16
N GLY A 139 -5.29 -25.94 -2.69
CA GLY A 139 -4.74 -27.23 -3.08
C GLY A 139 -3.35 -27.09 -3.68
N ALA A 140 -2.98 -27.99 -4.61
CA ALA A 140 -1.67 -27.96 -5.26
C ALA A 140 -1.38 -26.62 -5.93
N PRO A 141 -0.28 -25.91 -5.59
CA PRO A 141 0.02 -24.61 -6.15
C PRO A 141 0.50 -24.72 -7.60
N ASP A 142 0.02 -23.84 -8.49
CA ASP A 142 0.54 -23.69 -9.84
C ASP A 142 1.86 -22.88 -9.79
N PRO A 143 2.98 -23.42 -10.32
CA PRO A 143 4.27 -22.74 -10.35
C PRO A 143 4.27 -21.43 -11.15
N LEU A 144 3.32 -21.22 -12.08
CA LEU A 144 3.20 -19.95 -12.82
C LEU A 144 2.78 -18.80 -11.93
N TYR A 145 2.10 -19.06 -10.83
CA TYR A 145 1.64 -18.06 -9.85
C TYR A 145 2.55 -17.93 -8.62
N ARG A 146 3.69 -18.64 -8.58
CA ARG A 146 4.57 -18.73 -7.40
C ARG A 146 5.02 -17.40 -6.81
N ASN A 147 5.06 -16.33 -7.62
CA ASN A 147 5.54 -15.02 -7.17
C ASN A 147 4.46 -14.20 -6.45
N PHE A 148 3.17 -14.54 -6.60
CA PHE A 148 2.06 -13.76 -6.03
C PHE A 148 0.90 -14.58 -5.46
N VAL A 149 1.03 -15.91 -5.41
CA VAL A 149 0.08 -16.81 -4.75
C VAL A 149 0.81 -17.63 -3.70
N VAL A 150 0.40 -17.50 -2.44
CA VAL A 150 0.97 -18.26 -1.33
C VAL A 150 0.43 -19.68 -1.34
N PRO A 151 1.26 -20.72 -1.25
CA PRO A 151 0.78 -22.09 -1.18
C PRO A 151 -0.12 -22.36 0.02
N SER A 152 -1.31 -22.90 -0.22
CA SER A 152 -2.16 -23.53 0.80
C SER A 152 -2.57 -24.92 0.30
N TRP A 153 -2.07 -25.96 0.95
CA TRP A 153 -2.38 -27.36 0.61
C TRP A 153 -3.73 -27.82 1.16
N ARG A 154 -4.33 -27.03 2.07
CA ARG A 154 -5.64 -27.30 2.66
C ARG A 154 -6.71 -26.54 1.90
N LYS A 155 -7.86 -27.16 1.73
CA LYS A 155 -9.05 -26.47 1.23
C LYS A 155 -9.50 -25.46 2.30
N LEU A 156 -9.70 -24.22 1.87
CA LEU A 156 -10.13 -23.13 2.73
C LEU A 156 -11.66 -23.00 2.71
N ASP A 157 -12.26 -22.86 3.86
CA ASP A 157 -13.68 -22.53 4.01
C ASP A 157 -13.88 -21.01 3.82
N VAL A 158 -14.22 -20.63 2.59
CA VAL A 158 -14.42 -19.22 2.19
C VAL A 158 -15.61 -18.58 2.91
N ASP A 159 -16.67 -19.33 3.19
CA ASP A 159 -17.85 -18.81 3.87
C ASP A 159 -17.54 -18.50 5.35
N ALA A 160 -16.83 -19.39 6.03
CA ALA A 160 -16.34 -19.13 7.38
C ALA A 160 -15.40 -17.93 7.42
N MET A 161 -14.49 -17.80 6.43
CA MET A 161 -13.56 -16.65 6.33
C MET A 161 -14.32 -15.34 6.09
N ASN A 162 -15.34 -15.32 5.26
CA ASN A 162 -16.17 -14.14 5.05
C ASN A 162 -16.95 -13.74 6.31
N SER A 163 -17.54 -14.71 7.00
CA SER A 163 -18.25 -14.48 8.27
C SER A 163 -17.33 -13.87 9.33
N ALA A 164 -16.09 -14.36 9.43
CA ALA A 164 -15.10 -13.85 10.35
C ALA A 164 -14.58 -12.45 9.94
N SER A 165 -14.40 -12.20 8.65
CA SER A 165 -13.92 -10.90 8.11
C SER A 165 -14.92 -9.78 8.38
N ALA A 166 -16.22 -10.07 8.29
CA ALA A 166 -17.28 -9.08 8.53
C ALA A 166 -17.20 -8.45 9.94
N GLN A 167 -16.70 -9.20 10.93
CA GLN A 167 -16.56 -8.72 12.31
C GLN A 167 -15.43 -7.73 12.52
N LEU A 168 -14.55 -7.55 11.52
CA LEU A 168 -13.42 -6.61 11.58
C LEU A 168 -13.71 -5.29 10.88
N LEU A 169 -14.86 -5.17 10.21
CA LEU A 169 -15.23 -3.96 9.48
C LEU A 169 -15.48 -2.76 10.41
N GLY A 170 -15.36 -1.56 9.83
CA GLY A 170 -15.56 -0.30 10.54
C GLY A 170 -14.30 0.25 11.21
N LEU A 171 -14.49 1.23 12.08
CA LEU A 171 -13.44 1.89 12.84
C LEU A 171 -13.02 1.02 14.01
N ASN A 172 -11.78 0.58 14.02
CA ASN A 172 -11.24 -0.30 15.06
C ASN A 172 -9.77 0.05 15.37
N ASP A 173 -9.32 -0.35 16.57
CA ASP A 173 -7.91 -0.37 16.93
C ASP A 173 -7.24 -1.70 16.51
N PHE A 174 -6.49 -1.66 15.42
CA PHE A 174 -5.78 -2.82 14.87
C PHE A 174 -4.40 -3.08 15.51
N THR A 175 -4.12 -2.58 16.71
CA THR A 175 -2.82 -2.79 17.40
C THR A 175 -2.41 -4.26 17.44
N ALA A 176 -3.37 -5.18 17.65
CA ALA A 176 -3.10 -6.63 17.69
C ALA A 176 -2.49 -7.17 16.38
N PHE A 177 -2.76 -6.52 15.25
CA PHE A 177 -2.29 -6.94 13.91
C PHE A 177 -1.12 -6.10 13.39
N CYS A 178 -0.68 -5.07 14.11
CA CYS A 178 0.36 -4.15 13.66
C CYS A 178 1.71 -4.44 14.30
N LYS A 179 2.79 -4.35 13.55
CA LYS A 179 4.12 -4.19 14.15
C LYS A 179 4.23 -2.78 14.71
N ARG A 180 4.71 -2.66 15.94
CA ARG A 180 4.93 -1.36 16.59
C ARG A 180 5.88 -0.49 15.76
N THR A 181 5.49 0.76 15.56
CA THR A 181 6.33 1.81 14.99
C THR A 181 6.40 2.97 15.98
N GLN A 182 7.45 3.76 15.91
CA GLN A 182 7.60 4.93 16.78
C GLN A 182 6.58 6.04 16.49
N PHE A 183 5.94 5.99 15.31
CA PHE A 183 5.06 7.05 14.82
C PHE A 183 3.80 6.44 14.17
N GLY A 184 2.68 7.11 14.37
CA GLY A 184 1.38 6.71 13.80
C GLY A 184 0.48 6.02 14.81
N THR A 185 -0.81 5.94 14.50
CA THR A 185 -1.81 5.22 15.27
C THR A 185 -2.14 3.90 14.59
N SER A 186 -2.73 2.96 15.30
CA SER A 186 -3.28 1.68 14.79
C SER A 186 -4.78 1.74 14.51
N ILE A 187 -5.41 2.89 14.78
CA ILE A 187 -6.85 3.11 14.59
C ILE A 187 -7.12 3.34 13.11
N ARG A 188 -7.91 2.43 12.49
CA ARG A 188 -8.20 2.44 11.06
C ARG A 188 -9.66 2.12 10.80
N THR A 189 -10.19 2.66 9.70
CA THR A 189 -11.50 2.25 9.20
C THR A 189 -11.29 1.23 8.10
N LEU A 190 -11.64 -0.04 8.38
CA LEU A 190 -11.65 -1.12 7.39
C LEU A 190 -13.00 -1.08 6.68
N ASN A 191 -13.01 -0.67 5.40
CA ASN A 191 -14.23 -0.44 4.63
C ASN A 191 -14.73 -1.71 3.93
N GLN A 192 -13.80 -2.58 3.54
CA GLN A 192 -14.09 -3.84 2.82
C GLN A 192 -13.14 -4.92 3.30
N PHE A 193 -13.65 -6.13 3.49
CA PHE A 193 -12.86 -7.33 3.66
C PHE A 193 -13.69 -8.54 3.26
N ASP A 194 -13.42 -9.06 2.08
CA ASP A 194 -14.11 -10.23 1.51
C ASP A 194 -13.14 -11.23 0.90
N TRP A 195 -13.59 -12.47 0.78
CA TRP A 195 -12.87 -13.59 0.20
C TRP A 195 -13.66 -14.18 -0.95
N ARG A 196 -13.00 -14.57 -2.01
CA ARG A 196 -13.61 -15.23 -3.16
C ARG A 196 -12.71 -16.32 -3.72
N VAL A 197 -13.34 -17.31 -4.35
CA VAL A 197 -12.66 -18.31 -5.17
C VAL A 197 -12.26 -17.67 -6.50
N THR A 198 -11.08 -18.01 -7.00
CA THR A 198 -10.52 -17.56 -8.28
C THR A 198 -9.92 -18.75 -9.02
N ASP A 199 -9.50 -18.55 -10.27
CA ASP A 199 -8.88 -19.60 -11.08
C ASP A 199 -7.57 -20.14 -10.49
N PHE A 200 -6.85 -19.33 -9.70
CA PHE A 200 -5.60 -19.72 -9.04
C PHE A 200 -5.77 -20.13 -7.57
N GLY A 201 -6.99 -20.07 -7.04
CA GLY A 201 -7.25 -20.46 -5.64
C GLY A 201 -8.23 -19.56 -4.93
N VAL A 202 -7.83 -18.93 -3.79
CA VAL A 202 -8.67 -18.05 -2.97
C VAL A 202 -7.98 -16.70 -2.82
N MET A 203 -8.74 -15.62 -2.96
CA MET A 203 -8.23 -14.26 -2.86
C MET A 203 -9.04 -13.44 -1.86
N ALA A 204 -8.33 -12.78 -0.95
CA ALA A 204 -8.87 -11.71 -0.10
C ALA A 204 -8.83 -10.38 -0.84
N THR A 205 -9.82 -9.52 -0.60
CA THR A 205 -9.81 -8.08 -0.93
C THR A 205 -10.02 -7.28 0.34
N LEU A 206 -9.10 -6.36 0.64
CA LEU A 206 -9.19 -5.47 1.79
C LEU A 206 -9.09 -4.02 1.32
N GLU A 207 -10.00 -3.16 1.82
CA GLU A 207 -9.90 -1.72 1.61
C GLU A 207 -10.04 -0.99 2.95
N ALA A 208 -9.13 -0.05 3.21
CA ALA A 208 -9.15 0.79 4.41
C ALA A 208 -8.65 2.20 4.07
N ASP A 209 -8.94 3.16 4.95
CA ASP A 209 -8.39 4.51 4.88
C ASP A 209 -6.86 4.54 4.91
N ALA A 210 -6.26 3.66 5.73
CA ALA A 210 -4.83 3.37 5.77
C ALA A 210 -4.58 2.02 6.42
N PHE A 211 -3.36 1.50 6.28
CA PHE A 211 -2.90 0.29 6.96
C PHE A 211 -1.65 0.59 7.79
N CYS A 212 -1.57 0.03 8.98
CA CYS A 212 -0.33 0.05 9.76
C CYS A 212 0.61 -1.09 9.32
N TYR A 213 1.85 -1.03 9.78
CA TYR A 213 2.90 -1.94 9.35
C TYR A 213 2.54 -3.41 9.59
N SER A 214 2.56 -4.23 8.55
CA SER A 214 2.20 -5.66 8.50
C SER A 214 0.72 -5.98 8.77
N MET A 215 -0.17 -4.99 8.91
CA MET A 215 -1.58 -5.18 9.28
C MET A 215 -2.28 -6.19 8.38
N VAL A 216 -2.30 -5.98 7.07
CA VAL A 216 -2.98 -6.88 6.11
C VAL A 216 -2.46 -8.31 6.25
N ARG A 217 -1.16 -8.50 6.26
CA ARG A 217 -0.53 -9.83 6.34
C ARG A 217 -0.83 -10.56 7.64
N SER A 218 -0.94 -9.83 8.76
CA SER A 218 -1.29 -10.40 10.06
C SER A 218 -2.78 -10.74 10.16
N ILE A 219 -3.67 -9.87 9.66
CA ILE A 219 -5.11 -10.16 9.61
C ILE A 219 -5.38 -11.38 8.75
N VAL A 220 -4.81 -11.42 7.55
CA VAL A 220 -4.95 -12.56 6.62
C VAL A 220 -4.45 -13.86 7.26
N GLY A 221 -3.32 -13.82 7.99
CA GLY A 221 -2.82 -15.00 8.73
C GLY A 221 -3.77 -15.50 9.82
N CYS A 222 -4.47 -14.58 10.47
CA CYS A 222 -5.51 -14.91 11.44
C CYS A 222 -6.69 -15.61 10.74
N LEU A 223 -7.16 -15.07 9.60
CA LEU A 223 -8.29 -15.61 8.83
C LEU A 223 -7.99 -16.97 8.18
N ILE A 224 -6.75 -17.24 7.77
CA ILE A 224 -6.34 -18.56 7.27
C ILE A 224 -6.58 -19.65 8.33
N SER A 225 -6.32 -19.36 9.60
CA SER A 225 -6.59 -20.32 10.68
C SER A 225 -8.07 -20.66 10.82
N VAL A 226 -8.96 -19.71 10.52
CA VAL A 226 -10.41 -19.96 10.44
C VAL A 226 -10.75 -20.79 9.21
N GLY A 227 -10.25 -20.41 8.03
CA GLY A 227 -10.50 -21.12 6.77
C GLY A 227 -10.00 -22.56 6.77
N GLU A 228 -8.93 -22.88 7.52
CA GLU A 228 -8.42 -24.23 7.74
C GLU A 228 -9.21 -25.01 8.82
N GLY A 229 -10.21 -24.40 9.46
CA GLY A 229 -10.97 -25.01 10.56
C GLY A 229 -10.18 -25.18 11.86
N LYS A 230 -9.04 -24.50 12.03
CA LYS A 230 -8.24 -24.53 13.26
C LYS A 230 -8.78 -23.61 14.35
N GLN A 231 -9.49 -22.56 13.95
CA GLN A 231 -10.11 -21.56 14.81
C GLN A 231 -11.56 -21.33 14.37
N ASP A 232 -12.40 -20.89 15.30
CA ASP A 232 -13.77 -20.49 15.00
C ASP A 232 -13.86 -19.11 14.33
N THR A 233 -15.04 -18.74 13.85
CA THR A 233 -15.29 -17.46 13.15
C THR A 233 -15.11 -16.22 14.02
N ASP A 234 -15.19 -16.35 15.35
CA ASP A 234 -15.03 -15.24 16.30
C ASP A 234 -13.56 -14.99 16.69
N TYR A 235 -12.67 -15.90 16.32
CA TYR A 235 -11.25 -15.79 16.67
C TYR A 235 -10.62 -14.46 16.25
N PRO A 236 -10.80 -13.95 14.99
CA PRO A 236 -10.21 -12.67 14.60
C PRO A 236 -10.71 -11.48 15.42
N LYS A 237 -11.97 -11.50 15.83
CA LYS A 237 -12.55 -10.46 16.70
C LYS A 237 -11.97 -10.53 18.10
N ARG A 238 -11.83 -11.74 18.69
CA ARG A 238 -11.16 -11.91 19.98
C ARG A 238 -9.71 -11.39 19.95
N VAL A 239 -8.97 -11.68 18.87
CA VAL A 239 -7.61 -11.15 18.68
C VAL A 239 -7.62 -9.62 18.60
N LEU A 240 -8.52 -9.02 17.82
CA LEU A 240 -8.67 -7.55 17.70
C LEU A 240 -8.87 -6.91 19.07
N ASP A 241 -9.76 -7.48 19.90
CA ASP A 241 -10.16 -6.95 21.20
C ASP A 241 -9.05 -7.00 22.25
N THR A 242 -8.01 -7.81 22.06
CA THR A 242 -6.83 -7.81 22.94
C THR A 242 -6.05 -6.50 22.88
N LYS A 243 -6.13 -5.74 21.79
CA LYS A 243 -5.35 -4.51 21.53
C LYS A 243 -3.85 -4.70 21.77
N THR A 244 -3.38 -5.94 21.70
CA THR A 244 -1.98 -6.32 21.94
C THR A 244 -1.57 -7.35 20.89
N ARG A 245 -0.39 -7.16 20.28
CA ARG A 245 0.11 -8.11 19.29
C ARG A 245 0.32 -9.47 19.95
N GLN A 246 -0.33 -10.49 19.38
CA GLN A 246 -0.23 -11.86 19.83
C GLN A 246 0.85 -12.60 19.02
N ASP A 247 1.72 -13.36 19.67
CA ASP A 247 2.77 -14.15 19.00
C ASP A 247 2.19 -15.28 18.14
N GLU A 248 0.98 -15.71 18.47
CA GLU A 248 0.23 -16.76 17.75
C GLU A 248 -0.29 -16.30 16.39
N VAL A 249 -0.40 -14.99 16.17
CA VAL A 249 -0.86 -14.43 14.90
C VAL A 249 0.28 -14.41 13.89
N VAL A 250 0.26 -15.38 13.00
CA VAL A 250 1.26 -15.51 11.93
C VAL A 250 1.16 -14.36 10.93
N THR A 251 2.27 -13.67 10.71
CA THR A 251 2.36 -12.70 9.61
C THR A 251 2.66 -13.45 8.30
N MET A 252 1.70 -13.45 7.38
CA MET A 252 1.80 -14.19 6.11
C MET A 252 2.93 -13.66 5.21
N PRO A 253 3.44 -14.49 4.27
CA PRO A 253 4.47 -14.11 3.32
C PRO A 253 4.13 -12.83 2.53
N ALA A 254 5.15 -12.05 2.16
CA ALA A 254 4.95 -10.77 1.48
C ALA A 254 4.43 -10.95 0.05
N HIS A 255 4.89 -11.98 -0.66
CA HIS A 255 4.61 -12.18 -2.08
C HIS A 255 3.12 -12.47 -2.40
N GLY A 256 2.30 -12.85 -1.42
CA GLY A 256 0.86 -12.97 -1.63
C GLY A 256 0.13 -11.63 -1.69
N LEU A 257 0.79 -10.53 -1.27
CA LEU A 257 0.17 -9.21 -1.10
C LEU A 257 0.41 -8.31 -2.32
N VAL A 258 -0.66 -7.74 -2.84
CA VAL A 258 -0.63 -6.78 -3.95
C VAL A 258 -1.39 -5.51 -3.56
N LEU A 259 -0.77 -4.34 -3.69
CA LEU A 259 -1.45 -3.06 -3.64
C LEU A 259 -2.21 -2.86 -4.97
N GLU A 260 -3.53 -2.99 -4.93
CA GLU A 260 -4.37 -2.94 -6.13
C GLU A 260 -4.72 -1.52 -6.56
N LYS A 261 -4.98 -0.63 -5.59
CA LYS A 261 -5.44 0.74 -5.88
C LYS A 261 -5.23 1.67 -4.70
N ILE A 262 -4.93 2.92 -5.01
CA ILE A 262 -5.03 4.05 -4.09
C ILE A 262 -6.13 4.98 -4.61
N THR A 263 -7.10 5.29 -3.77
CA THR A 263 -8.21 6.18 -4.11
C THR A 263 -7.94 7.56 -3.51
N TYR A 264 -8.14 8.60 -4.31
CA TYR A 264 -7.94 9.99 -3.90
C TYR A 264 -9.27 10.71 -3.80
N ALA A 265 -9.29 11.78 -3.01
CA ALA A 265 -10.41 12.71 -2.96
C ALA A 265 -10.60 13.41 -4.34
N PRO A 266 -11.80 13.94 -4.65
CA PRO A 266 -12.01 14.84 -5.79
C PRO A 266 -11.01 16.00 -5.80
N GLU A 267 -10.71 16.56 -6.98
CA GLU A 267 -9.67 17.59 -7.12
C GLU A 267 -9.90 18.79 -6.21
N GLU A 268 -11.15 19.23 -6.08
CA GLU A 268 -11.57 20.35 -5.23
C GLU A 268 -11.35 20.10 -3.73
N GLU A 269 -11.25 18.85 -3.30
CA GLU A 269 -11.09 18.45 -1.90
C GLU A 269 -9.65 18.08 -1.52
N LEU A 270 -8.72 17.99 -2.49
CA LEU A 270 -7.37 17.48 -2.27
C LEU A 270 -6.62 18.21 -1.14
N MET A 271 -6.71 19.55 -1.09
CA MET A 271 -6.07 20.36 -0.06
C MET A 271 -6.66 20.10 1.32
N ALA A 272 -7.98 20.15 1.44
CA ALA A 272 -8.67 19.89 2.70
C ALA A 272 -8.41 18.45 3.21
N ARG A 273 -8.36 17.49 2.29
CA ARG A 273 -8.05 16.10 2.65
C ARG A 273 -6.66 15.92 3.25
N GLN A 274 -5.66 16.65 2.76
CA GLN A 274 -4.32 16.59 3.34
C GLN A 274 -4.32 16.98 4.83
N GLU A 275 -5.07 18.02 5.21
CA GLU A 275 -5.17 18.48 6.60
C GLU A 275 -5.79 17.39 7.49
N VAL A 276 -6.92 16.82 7.06
CA VAL A 276 -7.60 15.73 7.77
C VAL A 276 -6.69 14.51 7.94
N THR A 277 -5.94 14.13 6.90
CA THR A 277 -5.08 12.93 6.94
C THR A 277 -3.85 13.13 7.84
N ARG A 278 -3.38 14.36 8.01
CA ARG A 278 -2.25 14.69 8.90
C ARG A 278 -2.66 14.68 10.39
N ALA A 279 -3.95 14.85 10.70
CA ALA A 279 -4.45 14.75 12.07
C ALA A 279 -4.29 13.30 12.58
N LYS A 280 -3.86 13.16 13.85
CA LYS A 280 -3.78 11.86 14.50
C LYS A 280 -5.16 11.49 15.04
N ARG A 281 -5.64 10.30 14.73
CA ARG A 281 -6.83 9.74 15.38
C ARG A 281 -6.56 9.41 16.82
N ASP A 282 -7.58 9.65 17.69
CA ASP A 282 -7.58 9.30 19.10
C ASP A 282 -8.46 8.07 19.33
N SER A 283 -8.16 7.31 20.40
CA SER A 283 -8.98 6.17 20.85
C SER A 283 -10.42 6.56 21.20
N ALA A 284 -10.65 7.79 21.61
CA ALA A 284 -12.01 8.32 21.85
C ALA A 284 -12.90 8.35 20.59
N GLU A 285 -12.35 8.27 19.39
CA GLU A 285 -13.12 8.21 18.15
C GLU A 285 -13.78 6.83 17.92
N ILE A 286 -13.33 5.78 18.62
CA ILE A 286 -13.88 4.41 18.49
C ILE A 286 -15.19 4.27 19.28
N ASP A 287 -15.35 5.05 20.35
CA ASP A 287 -16.47 4.93 21.30
C ASP A 287 -17.66 5.85 20.93
N ASN A 288 -17.55 6.61 19.82
CA ASN A 288 -18.59 7.47 19.25
C ASN A 288 -19.21 6.85 17.99
#